data_8184ed360f10e507324dcc7e710061e9
#
_entry.id   8184ed360f10e507324dcc7e710061e9
#
_cell.length_a   1.000
_cell.length_b   1.000
_cell.length_c   1.000
_cell.angle_alpha   90.00
_cell.angle_beta   90.00
_cell.angle_gamma   90.00
#
_symmetry.space_group_name_H-M   'P 1'
#
loop_
_entity.id
_entity.type
_entity.pdbx_description
1 polymer ?
#
loop_
_entity_poly.entity_id
_entity_poly.type
_entity_poly.pdbx_seq_one_letter_code
_entity_poly.pdbx_strand_id
1 'polypeptide(L)'
;MEAMKASSHSVWSRSLRALWLLLAAVLAAASPAAHALRIKEVAAVQGVRSNQLTGYGLVVGLDGTGDQTTQMPYTTQAMSNYLQQMGITLPPGTASQLQLKNVAAVIVTAQLPAFAQPGQMLDVNVSSMGNSKSLKGGTLITTPLRGADGEVYALAQGNLVVGGAGAAAGGSKVQINHLAAGRIPQGAQVERTVPTPLHDSDTINLGLNASDFQTARKVAQAINAKLGNGLATAIDGRTVQVRAPQDPGARVGFIADLEELPLENSVPTAKVVINARTGSIVLNQAVTLGSCAIAHGNLSITISSTPVISQPNPLS
;
A
#
# COMPACT_ATOMS: atom_id res chain seq x y z
N MET A 1 -23.82 -24.70 75.03
CA MET A 1 -22.93 -23.66 74.42
C MET A 1 -22.27 -24.24 73.16
N GLU A 2 -22.90 -25.18 72.43
CA GLU A 2 -22.33 -25.87 71.23
C GLU A 2 -23.07 -25.65 69.90
N ALA A 3 -24.20 -24.95 69.92
CA ALA A 3 -25.02 -24.79 68.71
C ALA A 3 -24.65 -23.55 67.86
N MET A 4 -23.69 -22.69 68.25
CA MET A 4 -23.37 -21.43 67.59
C MET A 4 -22.11 -21.47 66.69
N LYS A 5 -21.38 -22.61 66.67
CA LYS A 5 -20.12 -22.75 65.89
C LYS A 5 -20.32 -23.40 64.50
N ALA A 6 -21.46 -24.03 64.24
CA ALA A 6 -21.69 -24.76 62.96
C ALA A 6 -22.19 -23.89 61.80
N SER A 7 -22.68 -22.67 62.04
CA SER A 7 -23.29 -21.84 61.00
C SER A 7 -22.29 -20.95 60.24
N SER A 8 -21.12 -20.68 60.80
CA SER A 8 -20.13 -19.75 60.19
C SER A 8 -19.32 -20.41 59.03
N HIS A 9 -19.09 -21.72 59.10
CA HIS A 9 -18.33 -22.43 58.05
C HIS A 9 -19.08 -22.59 56.71
N SER A 10 -20.42 -22.61 56.73
CA SER A 10 -21.23 -22.77 55.51
C SER A 10 -21.37 -21.48 54.71
N VAL A 11 -21.32 -20.35 55.36
CA VAL A 11 -21.41 -19.03 54.72
C VAL A 11 -20.08 -18.66 54.01
N TRP A 12 -18.94 -18.96 54.67
CA TRP A 12 -17.60 -18.74 54.10
C TRP A 12 -17.33 -19.59 52.85
N SER A 13 -17.78 -20.84 52.84
CA SER A 13 -17.62 -21.72 51.67
C SER A 13 -18.48 -21.29 50.47
N ARG A 14 -19.63 -20.71 50.72
CA ARG A 14 -20.50 -20.17 49.65
C ARG A 14 -19.93 -18.86 49.04
N SER A 15 -19.41 -17.98 49.84
CA SER A 15 -18.78 -16.72 49.39
C SER A 15 -17.48 -16.99 48.59
N LEU A 16 -16.65 -17.95 49.03
CA LEU A 16 -15.48 -18.38 48.25
C LEU A 16 -15.87 -18.98 46.89
N ARG A 17 -16.89 -19.81 46.80
CA ARG A 17 -17.38 -20.36 45.53
C ARG A 17 -17.94 -19.30 44.62
N ALA A 18 -18.66 -18.31 45.15
CA ALA A 18 -19.17 -17.19 44.38
C ALA A 18 -18.02 -16.31 43.83
N LEU A 19 -16.98 -16.09 44.63
CA LEU A 19 -15.77 -15.36 44.21
C LEU A 19 -15.03 -16.09 43.07
N TRP A 20 -14.87 -17.41 43.19
CA TRP A 20 -14.25 -18.25 42.14
C TRP A 20 -15.08 -18.25 40.83
N LEU A 21 -16.41 -18.28 40.92
CA LEU A 21 -17.28 -18.19 39.75
C LEU A 21 -17.22 -16.82 39.09
N LEU A 22 -17.15 -15.74 39.90
CA LEU A 22 -16.97 -14.38 39.37
C LEU A 22 -15.60 -14.23 38.70
N LEU A 23 -14.54 -14.74 39.32
CA LEU A 23 -13.19 -14.72 38.74
C LEU A 23 -13.12 -15.52 37.42
N ALA A 24 -13.74 -16.69 37.37
CA ALA A 24 -13.84 -17.50 36.16
C ALA A 24 -14.65 -16.81 35.05
N ALA A 25 -15.74 -16.12 35.40
CA ALA A 25 -16.53 -15.34 34.46
C ALA A 25 -15.73 -14.13 33.89
N VAL A 26 -14.96 -13.44 34.73
CA VAL A 26 -14.09 -12.35 34.32
C VAL A 26 -12.95 -12.85 33.43
N LEU A 27 -12.33 -14.00 33.76
CA LEU A 27 -11.32 -14.62 32.89
C LEU A 27 -11.90 -15.08 31.55
N ALA A 28 -13.10 -15.62 31.52
CA ALA A 28 -13.79 -16.01 30.30
C ALA A 28 -14.17 -14.80 29.43
N ALA A 29 -14.55 -13.66 30.05
CA ALA A 29 -14.83 -12.41 29.36
C ALA A 29 -13.56 -11.68 28.85
N ALA A 30 -12.39 -11.97 29.42
CA ALA A 30 -11.10 -11.41 29.02
C ALA A 30 -10.38 -12.21 27.94
N SER A 31 -11.03 -13.25 27.37
CA SER A 31 -10.44 -14.00 26.24
C SER A 31 -10.28 -13.05 25.07
N PRO A 32 -9.03 -12.82 24.55
CA PRO A 32 -8.85 -12.01 23.36
C PRO A 32 -9.63 -12.65 22.23
N ALA A 33 -10.52 -11.88 21.61
CA ALA A 33 -11.22 -12.30 20.39
C ALA A 33 -10.15 -12.60 19.34
N ALA A 34 -9.95 -13.87 19.03
CA ALA A 34 -9.09 -14.27 17.92
C ALA A 34 -9.74 -13.73 16.65
N HIS A 35 -9.17 -12.65 16.08
CA HIS A 35 -9.62 -12.14 14.81
C HIS A 35 -9.31 -13.18 13.73
N ALA A 36 -10.35 -13.83 13.24
CA ALA A 36 -10.23 -14.68 12.07
C ALA A 36 -9.85 -13.77 10.88
N LEU A 37 -8.80 -14.14 10.14
CA LEU A 37 -8.44 -13.44 8.90
C LEU A 37 -9.60 -13.57 7.90
N ARG A 38 -9.91 -12.50 7.18
CA ARG A 38 -10.90 -12.51 6.10
C ARG A 38 -10.23 -12.74 4.76
N ILE A 39 -10.98 -13.19 3.76
CA ILE A 39 -10.45 -13.44 2.42
C ILE A 39 -9.76 -12.20 1.85
N LYS A 40 -10.34 -10.99 2.00
CA LYS A 40 -9.76 -9.73 1.54
C LYS A 40 -8.38 -9.38 2.12
N GLU A 41 -8.00 -10.00 3.24
CA GLU A 41 -6.70 -9.78 3.87
C GLU A 41 -5.60 -10.66 3.25
N VAL A 42 -5.98 -11.77 2.62
CA VAL A 42 -5.05 -12.75 2.04
C VAL A 42 -5.14 -12.87 0.53
N ALA A 43 -6.21 -12.37 -0.09
CA ALA A 43 -6.45 -12.45 -1.53
C ALA A 43 -7.08 -11.17 -2.06
N ALA A 44 -6.90 -10.93 -3.35
CA ALA A 44 -7.55 -9.86 -4.11
C ALA A 44 -8.13 -10.40 -5.42
N VAL A 45 -9.17 -9.76 -5.94
CA VAL A 45 -9.75 -10.11 -7.23
C VAL A 45 -8.75 -9.78 -8.33
N GLN A 46 -8.42 -10.76 -9.18
CA GLN A 46 -7.50 -10.56 -10.29
C GLN A 46 -8.11 -9.63 -11.34
N GLY A 47 -7.27 -8.78 -11.93
CA GLY A 47 -7.71 -7.77 -12.89
C GLY A 47 -8.11 -6.43 -12.25
N VAL A 48 -8.41 -6.40 -10.95
CA VAL A 48 -8.69 -5.18 -10.19
C VAL A 48 -7.38 -4.65 -9.62
N ARG A 49 -6.73 -3.75 -10.35
CA ARG A 49 -5.44 -3.17 -9.94
C ARG A 49 -5.33 -1.71 -10.33
N SER A 50 -4.50 -0.98 -9.60
CA SER A 50 -4.07 0.34 -10.04
C SER A 50 -3.04 0.23 -11.16
N ASN A 51 -3.12 1.13 -12.15
CA ASN A 51 -2.18 1.22 -13.25
C ASN A 51 -1.30 2.46 -13.08
N GLN A 52 -0.01 2.31 -13.33
CA GLN A 52 0.91 3.44 -13.32
C GLN A 52 0.84 4.16 -14.65
N LEU A 53 0.68 5.48 -14.59
CA LEU A 53 0.73 6.36 -15.74
C LEU A 53 2.00 7.19 -15.70
N THR A 54 2.60 7.40 -16.87
CA THR A 54 3.82 8.18 -17.01
C THR A 54 3.70 9.12 -18.20
N GLY A 55 4.18 10.35 -18.05
CA GLY A 55 4.22 11.34 -19.13
C GLY A 55 5.51 12.14 -19.11
N TYR A 56 5.88 12.68 -20.24
CA TYR A 56 6.93 13.68 -20.37
C TYR A 56 6.27 15.04 -20.56
N GLY A 57 6.64 16.00 -19.75
CA GLY A 57 6.07 17.34 -19.76
C GLY A 57 7.10 18.45 -19.56
N LEU A 58 6.61 19.68 -19.62
CA LEU A 58 7.37 20.88 -19.32
C LEU A 58 6.72 21.63 -18.15
N VAL A 59 7.54 22.10 -17.24
CA VAL A 59 7.17 23.04 -16.19
C VAL A 59 7.68 24.42 -16.62
N VAL A 60 6.79 25.40 -16.62
CA VAL A 60 7.08 26.78 -17.01
C VAL A 60 6.88 27.73 -15.83
N GLY A 61 7.34 28.98 -15.96
CA GLY A 61 7.18 30.00 -14.92
C GLY A 61 8.18 29.90 -13.76
N LEU A 62 9.30 29.19 -13.97
CA LEU A 62 10.37 29.06 -12.97
C LEU A 62 11.19 30.35 -12.93
N ASP A 63 11.49 30.86 -11.72
CA ASP A 63 12.27 32.08 -11.51
C ASP A 63 13.79 31.81 -11.63
N GLY A 64 14.25 31.65 -12.88
CA GLY A 64 15.65 31.38 -13.19
C GLY A 64 16.21 30.05 -12.67
N THR A 65 15.34 29.16 -12.14
CA THR A 65 15.71 27.87 -11.56
C THR A 65 15.49 26.69 -12.49
N GLY A 66 15.01 26.94 -13.70
CA GLY A 66 14.77 25.92 -14.73
C GLY A 66 16.05 25.31 -15.29
N ASP A 67 15.90 24.55 -16.36
CA ASP A 67 16.99 23.86 -17.02
C ASP A 67 17.95 24.84 -17.69
N GLN A 68 19.23 24.49 -17.70
CA GLN A 68 20.22 25.17 -18.55
C GLN A 68 20.12 24.59 -19.96
N THR A 69 19.29 25.22 -20.79
CA THR A 69 18.91 24.67 -22.12
C THR A 69 20.09 24.48 -23.06
N THR A 70 21.20 25.20 -22.86
CA THR A 70 22.45 24.95 -23.58
C THR A 70 23.06 23.58 -23.32
N GLN A 71 22.78 22.99 -22.15
CA GLN A 71 23.24 21.66 -21.74
C GLN A 71 22.14 20.58 -21.91
N MET A 72 20.89 21.02 -22.03
CA MET A 72 19.70 20.16 -22.11
C MET A 72 18.92 20.41 -23.40
N PRO A 73 19.42 19.94 -24.56
CA PRO A 73 18.81 20.24 -25.86
C PRO A 73 17.40 19.70 -26.02
N TYR A 74 17.04 18.62 -25.32
CA TYR A 74 15.70 18.06 -25.33
C TYR A 74 14.65 18.99 -24.69
N THR A 75 15.01 19.81 -23.69
CA THR A 75 14.10 20.81 -23.11
C THR A 75 13.73 21.87 -24.14
N THR A 76 14.71 22.33 -24.91
CA THR A 76 14.52 23.30 -26.00
C THR A 76 13.69 22.70 -27.12
N GLN A 77 13.98 21.46 -27.51
CA GLN A 77 13.24 20.76 -28.55
C GLN A 77 11.78 20.57 -28.16
N ALA A 78 11.52 20.14 -26.92
CA ALA A 78 10.16 19.95 -26.40
C ALA A 78 9.37 21.27 -26.36
N MET A 79 10.01 22.38 -25.95
CA MET A 79 9.38 23.71 -26.00
C MET A 79 9.06 24.12 -27.43
N SER A 80 9.99 23.92 -28.37
CA SER A 80 9.77 24.21 -29.79
C SER A 80 8.59 23.41 -30.36
N ASN A 81 8.51 22.11 -30.06
CA ASN A 81 7.41 21.25 -30.48
C ASN A 81 6.07 21.72 -29.88
N TYR A 82 6.07 22.10 -28.60
CA TYR A 82 4.88 22.62 -27.95
C TYR A 82 4.39 23.92 -28.57
N LEU A 83 5.28 24.87 -28.84
CA LEU A 83 4.95 26.13 -29.55
C LEU A 83 4.38 25.86 -30.95
N GLN A 84 4.98 24.91 -31.67
CA GLN A 84 4.51 24.50 -32.98
C GLN A 84 3.08 23.92 -32.95
N GLN A 85 2.78 23.11 -31.91
CA GLN A 85 1.41 22.61 -31.71
C GLN A 85 0.41 23.72 -31.41
N MET A 86 0.86 24.82 -30.81
CA MET A 86 0.05 26.03 -30.60
C MET A 86 0.00 26.96 -31.80
N GLY A 87 0.56 26.58 -32.96
CA GLY A 87 0.58 27.37 -34.18
C GLY A 87 1.69 28.40 -34.28
N ILE A 88 2.64 28.40 -33.33
CA ILE A 88 3.80 29.31 -33.32
C ILE A 88 4.99 28.58 -33.92
N THR A 89 5.46 29.04 -35.07
CA THR A 89 6.62 28.48 -35.77
C THR A 89 7.85 29.34 -35.52
N LEU A 90 8.88 28.76 -34.92
CA LEU A 90 10.16 29.42 -34.74
C LEU A 90 10.95 29.35 -36.07
N PRO A 91 11.75 30.42 -36.39
CA PRO A 91 12.62 30.39 -37.54
C PRO A 91 13.64 29.25 -37.47
N PRO A 92 14.07 28.66 -38.59
CA PRO A 92 15.07 27.60 -38.60
C PRO A 92 16.36 27.99 -37.86
N GLY A 93 16.86 27.11 -37.02
CA GLY A 93 18.09 27.35 -36.24
C GLY A 93 17.92 28.16 -34.94
N THR A 94 16.77 28.80 -34.71
CA THR A 94 16.55 29.60 -33.51
C THR A 94 16.32 28.75 -32.26
N ALA A 95 15.75 27.55 -32.43
CA ALA A 95 15.45 26.65 -31.32
C ALA A 95 16.72 26.30 -30.50
N SER A 96 17.85 26.09 -31.14
CA SER A 96 19.13 25.78 -30.46
C SER A 96 19.76 26.95 -29.70
N GLN A 97 19.31 28.19 -30.00
CA GLN A 97 19.82 29.41 -29.38
C GLN A 97 18.94 29.87 -28.20
N LEU A 98 17.81 29.25 -27.97
CA LEU A 98 16.92 29.59 -26.86
C LEU A 98 17.59 29.29 -25.52
N GLN A 99 17.90 30.34 -24.77
CA GLN A 99 18.39 30.22 -23.40
C GLN A 99 17.25 30.38 -22.40
N LEU A 100 16.46 29.32 -22.24
CA LEU A 100 15.35 29.32 -21.33
C LEU A 100 15.83 28.94 -19.92
N LYS A 101 15.65 29.84 -18.95
CA LYS A 101 15.97 29.59 -17.53
C LYS A 101 14.71 29.40 -16.67
N ASN A 102 13.56 29.60 -17.27
CA ASN A 102 12.25 29.53 -16.63
C ASN A 102 11.44 28.28 -17.01
N VAL A 103 12.07 27.32 -17.67
CA VAL A 103 11.45 26.07 -18.13
C VAL A 103 12.29 24.88 -17.66
N ALA A 104 11.63 23.80 -17.30
CA ALA A 104 12.27 22.53 -16.97
C ALA A 104 11.53 21.35 -17.63
N ALA A 105 12.30 20.42 -18.18
CA ALA A 105 11.77 19.13 -18.61
C ALA A 105 11.52 18.23 -17.41
N VAL A 106 10.35 17.61 -17.37
CA VAL A 106 9.91 16.81 -16.24
C VAL A 106 9.33 15.47 -16.66
N ILE A 107 9.51 14.48 -15.80
CA ILE A 107 8.71 13.27 -15.81
C ILE A 107 7.52 13.47 -14.88
N VAL A 108 6.37 13.05 -15.36
CA VAL A 108 5.09 13.18 -14.67
C VAL A 108 4.54 11.79 -14.42
N THR A 109 4.17 11.47 -13.20
CA THR A 109 3.63 10.17 -12.85
C THR A 109 2.34 10.32 -12.08
N ALA A 110 1.39 9.43 -12.36
CA ALA A 110 0.13 9.32 -11.63
C ALA A 110 -0.25 7.86 -11.45
N GLN A 111 -1.08 7.59 -10.46
CA GLN A 111 -1.64 6.27 -10.24
C GLN A 111 -3.12 6.30 -10.64
N LEU A 112 -3.48 5.54 -11.66
CA LEU A 112 -4.85 5.37 -12.11
C LEU A 112 -5.47 4.23 -11.30
N PRO A 113 -6.43 4.48 -10.40
CA PRO A 113 -7.08 3.44 -9.64
C PRO A 113 -7.92 2.53 -10.53
N ALA A 114 -8.21 1.33 -10.05
CA ALA A 114 -9.17 0.47 -10.71
C ALA A 114 -10.53 1.18 -10.81
N PHE A 115 -11.26 0.91 -11.88
CA PHE A 115 -12.60 1.49 -12.14
C PHE A 115 -12.65 3.01 -12.28
N ALA A 116 -11.51 3.67 -12.48
CA ALA A 116 -11.50 5.10 -12.72
C ALA A 116 -12.35 5.46 -13.94
N GLN A 117 -13.16 6.51 -13.81
CA GLN A 117 -14.05 6.98 -14.87
C GLN A 117 -13.52 8.28 -15.50
N PRO A 118 -13.82 8.55 -16.78
CA PRO A 118 -13.52 9.82 -17.41
C PRO A 118 -14.06 11.00 -16.60
N GLY A 119 -13.24 12.05 -16.45
CA GLY A 119 -13.54 13.20 -15.63
C GLY A 119 -13.08 13.10 -14.18
N GLN A 120 -12.67 11.92 -13.71
CA GLN A 120 -12.10 11.76 -12.37
C GLN A 120 -10.73 12.42 -12.29
N MET A 121 -10.48 13.11 -11.17
CA MET A 121 -9.21 13.78 -10.90
C MET A 121 -8.23 12.87 -10.18
N LEU A 122 -6.96 12.95 -10.57
CA LEU A 122 -5.84 12.19 -9.98
C LEU A 122 -4.77 13.12 -9.45
N ASP A 123 -4.12 12.71 -8.39
CA ASP A 123 -2.91 13.35 -7.91
C ASP A 123 -1.72 13.01 -8.80
N VAL A 124 -0.88 14.00 -9.04
CA VAL A 124 0.27 13.89 -9.95
C VAL A 124 1.56 14.19 -9.21
N ASN A 125 2.57 13.38 -9.43
CA ASN A 125 3.94 13.67 -9.02
C ASN A 125 4.75 14.13 -10.22
N VAL A 126 5.52 15.18 -10.04
CA VAL A 126 6.34 15.79 -11.08
C VAL A 126 7.79 15.83 -10.60
N SER A 127 8.70 15.32 -11.40
CA SER A 127 10.13 15.29 -11.09
C SER A 127 10.96 15.81 -12.27
N SER A 128 11.95 16.66 -12.00
CA SER A 128 12.85 17.16 -13.03
C SER A 128 13.64 16.03 -13.66
N MET A 129 13.74 16.04 -14.98
CA MET A 129 14.61 15.16 -15.76
C MET A 129 15.92 15.86 -16.17
N GLY A 130 15.95 17.18 -16.08
CA GLY A 130 17.09 18.00 -16.45
C GLY A 130 17.95 18.39 -15.27
N ASN A 131 18.57 19.55 -15.39
CA ASN A 131 19.45 20.12 -14.38
C ASN A 131 18.81 21.34 -13.68
N SER A 132 17.49 21.42 -13.64
CA SER A 132 16.76 22.46 -12.93
C SER A 132 17.07 22.41 -11.43
N LYS A 133 17.30 23.59 -10.84
CA LYS A 133 17.63 23.72 -9.42
C LYS A 133 16.40 23.62 -8.51
N SER A 134 15.25 24.06 -9.03
CA SER A 134 13.98 24.05 -8.29
C SER A 134 12.80 24.12 -9.25
N LEU A 135 11.73 23.41 -8.94
CA LEU A 135 10.44 23.50 -9.63
C LEU A 135 9.42 24.36 -8.87
N LYS A 136 9.84 25.04 -7.80
CA LYS A 136 8.97 25.87 -6.97
C LYS A 136 8.38 27.04 -7.76
N GLY A 137 7.06 27.23 -7.63
CA GLY A 137 6.32 28.28 -8.33
C GLY A 137 6.02 27.98 -9.79
N GLY A 138 6.49 26.83 -10.31
CA GLY A 138 6.25 26.44 -11.69
C GLY A 138 4.85 25.86 -11.92
N THR A 139 4.43 25.93 -13.18
CA THR A 139 3.18 25.37 -13.68
C THR A 139 3.49 24.30 -14.71
N LEU A 140 2.93 23.10 -14.54
CA LEU A 140 2.98 22.04 -15.54
C LEU A 140 2.02 22.39 -16.67
N ILE A 141 2.52 22.43 -17.91
CA ILE A 141 1.67 22.53 -19.09
C ILE A 141 0.99 21.21 -19.38
N THR A 142 -0.08 21.24 -20.20
CA THR A 142 -0.85 20.04 -20.55
C THR A 142 0.06 18.91 -21.00
N THR A 143 0.03 17.81 -20.28
CA THR A 143 0.93 16.66 -20.44
C THR A 143 0.10 15.38 -20.52
N PRO A 144 0.18 14.63 -21.62
CA PRO A 144 -0.50 13.34 -21.74
C PRO A 144 0.20 12.29 -20.86
N LEU A 145 -0.58 11.59 -20.05
CA LEU A 145 -0.12 10.47 -19.23
C LEU A 145 -0.50 9.15 -19.89
N ARG A 146 0.51 8.32 -20.14
CA ARG A 146 0.38 7.05 -20.87
C ARG A 146 0.50 5.86 -19.93
N GLY A 147 -0.25 4.81 -20.24
CA GLY A 147 -0.09 3.50 -19.62
C GLY A 147 1.09 2.71 -20.21
N ALA A 148 1.28 1.50 -19.71
CA ALA A 148 2.32 0.58 -20.20
C ALA A 148 2.11 0.12 -21.66
N ASP A 149 0.89 0.21 -22.16
CA ASP A 149 0.49 -0.05 -23.56
C ASP A 149 0.78 1.13 -24.51
N GLY A 150 1.23 2.28 -23.99
CA GLY A 150 1.51 3.48 -24.74
C GLY A 150 0.28 4.38 -25.00
N GLU A 151 -0.92 3.93 -24.61
CA GLU A 151 -2.15 4.71 -24.77
C GLU A 151 -2.27 5.81 -23.73
N VAL A 152 -2.93 6.93 -24.10
CA VAL A 152 -3.18 8.06 -23.20
C VAL A 152 -4.43 7.79 -22.38
N TYR A 153 -4.29 7.83 -21.04
CA TYR A 153 -5.38 7.62 -20.10
C TYR A 153 -5.78 8.86 -19.32
N ALA A 154 -4.87 9.82 -19.17
CA ALA A 154 -5.15 11.06 -18.45
C ALA A 154 -4.36 12.23 -19.03
N LEU A 155 -4.83 13.44 -18.78
CA LEU A 155 -4.16 14.69 -19.10
C LEU A 155 -3.80 15.40 -17.78
N ALA A 156 -2.51 15.72 -17.61
CA ALA A 156 -2.02 16.39 -16.41
C ALA A 156 -1.68 17.84 -16.70
N GLN A 157 -2.08 18.76 -15.77
CA GLN A 157 -1.70 20.17 -15.80
C GLN A 157 -1.91 20.82 -14.43
N GLY A 158 -1.25 21.94 -14.18
CA GLY A 158 -1.53 22.73 -12.99
C GLY A 158 -0.28 23.23 -12.26
N ASN A 159 -0.51 23.94 -11.17
CA ASN A 159 0.56 24.56 -10.37
C ASN A 159 1.20 23.53 -9.43
N LEU A 160 2.54 23.52 -9.41
CA LEU A 160 3.28 22.60 -8.56
C LEU A 160 3.33 23.07 -7.11
N VAL A 161 3.00 22.15 -6.23
CA VAL A 161 3.29 22.27 -4.79
C VAL A 161 4.62 21.55 -4.53
N VAL A 162 5.66 22.32 -4.26
CA VAL A 162 7.00 21.78 -3.95
C VAL A 162 7.19 21.86 -2.45
N GLY A 163 7.34 20.73 -1.80
CA GLY A 163 7.62 20.63 -0.36
C GLY A 163 9.08 20.97 -0.08
N GLY A 164 9.33 21.80 0.94
CA GLY A 164 10.68 22.15 1.43
C GLY A 164 10.91 23.64 1.53
N ALA A 165 11.68 24.01 2.56
CA ALA A 165 12.19 25.36 2.76
C ALA A 165 13.71 25.33 2.53
N GLY A 166 14.21 26.15 1.60
CA GLY A 166 15.62 26.49 1.51
C GLY A 166 15.82 27.83 2.21
N ALA A 167 16.57 27.88 3.28
CA ALA A 167 17.02 29.12 3.89
C ALA A 167 18.52 29.26 3.65
N ALA A 168 18.92 30.39 3.08
CA ALA A 168 20.32 30.82 2.99
C ALA A 168 20.51 32.05 3.88
N ALA A 169 21.30 31.93 4.92
CA ALA A 169 21.73 33.04 5.75
C ALA A 169 23.20 32.87 6.11
N GLY A 170 23.99 33.92 5.95
CA GLY A 170 25.36 34.01 6.45
C GLY A 170 26.36 32.98 5.88
N GLY A 171 26.22 32.59 4.59
CA GLY A 171 27.16 31.65 3.94
C GLY A 171 26.85 30.15 4.16
N SER A 172 25.88 29.80 4.99
CA SER A 172 25.42 28.44 5.19
C SER A 172 24.13 28.18 4.45
N LYS A 173 24.13 27.17 3.54
CA LYS A 173 22.96 26.75 2.78
C LYS A 173 22.39 25.48 3.40
N VAL A 174 21.28 25.60 4.12
CA VAL A 174 20.53 24.45 4.60
C VAL A 174 19.40 24.18 3.61
N GLN A 175 19.51 23.12 2.85
CA GLN A 175 18.46 22.66 1.95
C GLN A 175 17.78 21.43 2.58
N ILE A 176 16.58 21.65 3.08
CA ILE A 176 15.73 20.57 3.60
C ILE A 176 14.74 20.21 2.49
N ASN A 177 14.85 18.98 1.96
CA ASN A 177 14.10 18.39 0.84
C ASN A 177 14.54 18.80 -0.58
N HIS A 178 14.27 17.87 -1.52
CA HIS A 178 14.58 18.03 -2.93
C HIS A 178 13.59 19.00 -3.60
N LEU A 179 14.07 20.15 -4.04
CA LEU A 179 13.27 21.16 -4.75
C LEU A 179 13.01 20.78 -6.22
N ALA A 180 13.67 19.75 -6.73
CA ALA A 180 13.51 19.25 -8.10
C ALA A 180 12.33 18.27 -8.28
N ALA A 181 11.50 18.08 -7.26
CA ALA A 181 10.29 17.30 -7.30
C ALA A 181 9.13 18.04 -6.62
N GLY A 182 7.94 17.87 -7.14
CA GLY A 182 6.71 18.47 -6.62
C GLY A 182 5.50 17.59 -6.87
N ARG A 183 4.36 18.01 -6.33
CA ARG A 183 3.06 17.36 -6.51
C ARG A 183 2.04 18.37 -6.99
N ILE A 184 1.10 17.91 -7.80
CA ILE A 184 -0.08 18.66 -8.18
C ILE A 184 -1.29 17.87 -7.67
N PRO A 185 -1.91 18.29 -6.55
CA PRO A 185 -3.13 17.66 -6.07
C PRO A 185 -4.23 17.80 -7.12
N GLN A 186 -4.92 16.71 -7.43
CA GLN A 186 -5.94 16.68 -8.48
C GLN A 186 -5.45 17.29 -9.81
N GLY A 187 -4.18 17.05 -10.14
CA GLY A 187 -3.51 17.68 -11.27
C GLY A 187 -3.70 16.94 -12.59
N ALA A 188 -4.33 15.79 -12.63
CA ALA A 188 -4.65 15.09 -13.88
C ALA A 188 -6.12 14.69 -13.93
N GLN A 189 -6.70 14.82 -15.10
CA GLN A 189 -8.05 14.36 -15.42
C GLN A 189 -7.98 13.07 -16.22
N VAL A 190 -8.76 12.08 -15.81
CA VAL A 190 -8.91 10.82 -16.54
C VAL A 190 -9.70 11.06 -17.81
N GLU A 191 -9.17 10.64 -18.96
CA GLU A 191 -9.82 10.75 -20.27
C GLU A 191 -10.35 9.40 -20.77
N ARG A 192 -9.72 8.30 -20.33
CA ARG A 192 -10.07 6.95 -20.78
C ARG A 192 -10.02 5.97 -19.63
N THR A 193 -10.99 5.05 -19.58
CA THR A 193 -11.00 3.94 -18.63
C THR A 193 -10.05 2.83 -19.05
N VAL A 194 -9.47 2.11 -18.10
CA VAL A 194 -8.81 0.83 -18.35
C VAL A 194 -9.86 -0.28 -18.30
N PRO A 195 -10.03 -1.07 -19.37
CA PRO A 195 -10.94 -2.20 -19.35
C PRO A 195 -10.56 -3.17 -18.21
N THR A 196 -11.51 -3.43 -17.32
CA THR A 196 -11.33 -4.40 -16.24
C THR A 196 -12.21 -5.61 -16.58
N PRO A 197 -11.62 -6.80 -16.82
CA PRO A 197 -12.35 -7.99 -17.27
C PRO A 197 -13.15 -8.63 -16.13
N LEU A 198 -13.88 -7.82 -15.37
CA LEU A 198 -14.68 -8.30 -14.24
C LEU A 198 -15.96 -9.00 -14.69
N HIS A 199 -16.48 -8.66 -15.87
CA HIS A 199 -17.77 -9.13 -16.39
C HIS A 199 -17.64 -10.05 -17.61
N ASP A 200 -16.42 -10.35 -18.08
CA ASP A 200 -16.18 -11.03 -19.36
C ASP A 200 -16.34 -12.57 -19.26
N SER A 201 -16.45 -13.11 -18.04
CA SER A 201 -16.58 -14.55 -17.83
C SER A 201 -17.55 -14.87 -16.68
N ASP A 202 -18.01 -16.11 -16.60
CA ASP A 202 -18.83 -16.63 -15.52
C ASP A 202 -18.03 -16.96 -14.24
N THR A 203 -16.71 -16.72 -14.28
CA THR A 203 -15.80 -16.94 -13.15
C THR A 203 -15.03 -15.67 -12.82
N ILE A 204 -14.63 -15.57 -11.57
CA ILE A 204 -13.63 -14.61 -11.08
C ILE A 204 -12.45 -15.37 -10.52
N ASN A 205 -11.26 -14.82 -10.66
CA ASN A 205 -10.05 -15.38 -10.07
C ASN A 205 -9.63 -14.54 -8.87
N LEU A 206 -9.41 -15.19 -7.75
CA LEU A 206 -8.80 -14.59 -6.57
C LEU A 206 -7.30 -14.89 -6.60
N GLY A 207 -6.49 -13.84 -6.60
CA GLY A 207 -5.04 -13.95 -6.48
C GLY A 207 -4.62 -13.83 -5.02
N LEU A 208 -3.97 -14.86 -4.47
CA LEU A 208 -3.42 -14.79 -3.12
C LEU A 208 -2.22 -13.84 -3.06
N ASN A 209 -2.12 -13.08 -1.98
CA ASN A 209 -1.02 -12.15 -1.73
C ASN A 209 0.33 -12.88 -1.61
N ALA A 210 0.32 -14.11 -1.09
CA ALA A 210 1.48 -15.01 -1.01
C ALA A 210 1.14 -16.37 -1.61
N SER A 211 2.10 -17.00 -2.30
CA SER A 211 1.91 -18.34 -2.83
C SER A 211 1.94 -19.37 -1.71
N ASP A 212 0.80 -20.02 -1.45
CA ASP A 212 0.65 -21.07 -0.45
C ASP A 212 -0.54 -21.98 -0.80
N PHE A 213 -0.25 -23.25 -1.07
CA PHE A 213 -1.26 -24.25 -1.44
C PHE A 213 -2.27 -24.50 -0.31
N GLN A 214 -1.84 -24.39 0.95
CA GLN A 214 -2.73 -24.63 2.08
C GLN A 214 -3.72 -23.49 2.25
N THR A 215 -3.26 -22.24 2.09
CA THR A 215 -4.12 -21.06 2.11
C THR A 215 -5.08 -21.07 0.92
N ALA A 216 -4.62 -21.43 -0.30
CA ALA A 216 -5.50 -21.56 -1.46
C ALA A 216 -6.63 -22.57 -1.22
N ARG A 217 -6.27 -23.74 -0.67
CA ARG A 217 -7.27 -24.77 -0.30
C ARG A 217 -8.26 -24.27 0.75
N LYS A 218 -7.78 -23.60 1.81
CA LYS A 218 -8.65 -23.05 2.87
C LYS A 218 -9.61 -22.00 2.33
N VAL A 219 -9.14 -21.11 1.45
CA VAL A 219 -9.98 -20.10 0.78
C VAL A 219 -11.08 -20.80 -0.03
N ALA A 220 -10.74 -21.78 -0.86
CA ALA A 220 -11.71 -22.51 -1.65
C ALA A 220 -12.74 -23.25 -0.75
N GLN A 221 -12.29 -23.86 0.34
CA GLN A 221 -13.16 -24.55 1.30
C GLN A 221 -14.10 -23.58 2.02
N ALA A 222 -13.60 -22.41 2.47
CA ALA A 222 -14.43 -21.40 3.13
C ALA A 222 -15.54 -20.86 2.21
N ILE A 223 -15.21 -20.61 0.95
CA ILE A 223 -16.17 -20.17 -0.08
C ILE A 223 -17.22 -21.26 -0.31
N ASN A 224 -16.80 -22.51 -0.52
CA ASN A 224 -17.70 -23.63 -0.79
C ASN A 224 -18.62 -23.93 0.39
N ALA A 225 -18.15 -23.79 1.62
CA ALA A 225 -18.95 -24.03 2.82
C ALA A 225 -20.04 -22.98 3.04
N LYS A 226 -19.80 -21.73 2.64
CA LYS A 226 -20.72 -20.61 2.92
C LYS A 226 -21.61 -20.24 1.73
N LEU A 227 -21.06 -20.25 0.51
CA LEU A 227 -21.76 -19.77 -0.68
C LEU A 227 -22.30 -20.90 -1.57
N GLY A 228 -21.84 -22.13 -1.38
CA GLY A 228 -22.34 -23.31 -2.11
C GLY A 228 -21.22 -24.22 -2.60
N ASN A 229 -21.47 -25.52 -2.53
CA ASN A 229 -20.48 -26.52 -2.93
C ASN A 229 -20.11 -26.42 -4.40
N GLY A 230 -18.81 -26.52 -4.70
CA GLY A 230 -18.29 -26.53 -6.06
C GLY A 230 -18.22 -25.15 -6.74
N LEU A 231 -18.48 -24.06 -6.00
CA LEU A 231 -18.33 -22.71 -6.53
C LEU A 231 -16.86 -22.29 -6.66
N ALA A 232 -16.01 -22.72 -5.72
CA ALA A 232 -14.61 -22.35 -5.68
C ALA A 232 -13.70 -23.56 -5.86
N THR A 233 -12.65 -23.39 -6.66
CA THR A 233 -11.60 -24.39 -6.91
C THR A 233 -10.24 -23.71 -6.84
N ALA A 234 -9.32 -24.24 -6.03
CA ALA A 234 -7.93 -23.83 -6.03
C ALA A 234 -7.24 -24.40 -7.28
N ILE A 235 -6.81 -23.54 -8.18
CA ILE A 235 -6.11 -23.93 -9.43
C ILE A 235 -4.63 -24.20 -9.15
N ASP A 236 -4.02 -23.34 -8.34
CA ASP A 236 -2.62 -23.44 -7.91
C ASP A 236 -2.44 -22.81 -6.51
N GLY A 237 -1.20 -22.69 -6.05
CA GLY A 237 -0.88 -22.09 -4.74
C GLY A 237 -1.10 -20.58 -4.67
N ARG A 238 -1.56 -19.94 -5.75
CA ARG A 238 -1.78 -18.50 -5.80
C ARG A 238 -3.15 -18.10 -6.34
N THR A 239 -3.81 -18.99 -7.09
CA THR A 239 -5.06 -18.70 -7.79
C THR A 239 -6.19 -19.57 -7.29
N VAL A 240 -7.26 -18.95 -6.87
CA VAL A 240 -8.53 -19.62 -6.57
C VAL A 240 -9.57 -19.09 -7.55
N GLN A 241 -10.10 -19.99 -8.39
CA GLN A 241 -11.17 -19.67 -9.32
C GLN A 241 -12.52 -19.85 -8.64
N VAL A 242 -13.41 -18.86 -8.80
CA VAL A 242 -14.74 -18.85 -8.19
C VAL A 242 -15.78 -18.57 -9.26
N ARG A 243 -16.81 -19.39 -9.35
CA ARG A 243 -17.96 -19.12 -10.21
C ARG A 243 -18.80 -17.99 -9.61
N ALA A 244 -19.11 -16.98 -10.42
CA ALA A 244 -19.79 -15.78 -9.99
C ALA A 244 -21.04 -15.50 -10.83
N PRO A 245 -22.05 -14.80 -10.31
CA PRO A 245 -23.21 -14.35 -11.07
C PRO A 245 -22.81 -13.52 -12.27
N GLN A 246 -23.56 -13.60 -13.38
CA GLN A 246 -23.30 -12.79 -14.56
C GLN A 246 -23.93 -11.40 -14.47
N ASP A 247 -25.01 -11.25 -13.69
CA ASP A 247 -25.60 -9.93 -13.45
C ASP A 247 -24.63 -9.01 -12.71
N PRO A 248 -24.34 -7.80 -13.24
CA PRO A 248 -23.35 -6.90 -12.66
C PRO A 248 -23.62 -6.53 -11.21
N GLY A 249 -24.87 -6.26 -10.84
CA GLY A 249 -25.26 -5.89 -9.48
C GLY A 249 -25.11 -7.06 -8.50
N ALA A 250 -25.60 -8.24 -8.90
CA ALA A 250 -25.46 -9.45 -8.10
C ALA A 250 -23.98 -9.85 -7.95
N ARG A 251 -23.15 -9.61 -8.99
CA ARG A 251 -21.71 -9.90 -8.95
C ARG A 251 -20.95 -9.04 -7.95
N VAL A 252 -21.25 -7.75 -7.89
CA VAL A 252 -20.64 -6.86 -6.89
C VAL A 252 -21.01 -7.28 -5.47
N GLY A 253 -22.29 -7.59 -5.22
CA GLY A 253 -22.73 -8.12 -3.93
C GLY A 253 -22.05 -9.43 -3.56
N PHE A 254 -21.96 -10.36 -4.52
CA PHE A 254 -21.27 -11.64 -4.35
C PHE A 254 -19.78 -11.48 -3.99
N ILE A 255 -19.07 -10.55 -4.65
CA ILE A 255 -17.66 -10.26 -4.35
C ILE A 255 -17.53 -9.67 -2.95
N ALA A 256 -18.41 -8.75 -2.56
CA ALA A 256 -18.41 -8.18 -1.22
C ALA A 256 -18.62 -9.23 -0.14
N ASP A 257 -19.59 -10.13 -0.33
CA ASP A 257 -19.85 -11.25 0.60
C ASP A 257 -18.65 -12.20 0.68
N LEU A 258 -18.01 -12.47 -0.46
CA LEU A 258 -16.82 -13.32 -0.57
C LEU A 258 -15.62 -12.73 0.18
N GLU A 259 -15.38 -11.44 0.03
CA GLU A 259 -14.27 -10.74 0.68
C GLU A 259 -14.39 -10.74 2.22
N GLU A 260 -15.61 -10.73 2.76
CA GLU A 260 -15.86 -10.73 4.21
C GLU A 260 -15.82 -12.13 4.83
N LEU A 261 -15.72 -13.21 4.05
CA LEU A 261 -15.68 -14.56 4.59
C LEU A 261 -14.48 -14.79 5.52
N PRO A 262 -14.70 -15.28 6.74
CA PRO A 262 -13.64 -15.60 7.68
C PRO A 262 -12.90 -16.88 7.26
N LEU A 263 -11.59 -16.87 7.40
CA LEU A 263 -10.71 -18.03 7.22
C LEU A 263 -10.40 -18.64 8.58
N GLU A 264 -10.98 -19.81 8.85
CA GLU A 264 -10.71 -20.52 10.09
C GLU A 264 -9.25 -20.99 10.17
N ASN A 265 -8.64 -20.83 11.35
CA ASN A 265 -7.27 -21.28 11.66
C ASN A 265 -6.17 -20.80 10.71
N SER A 266 -6.34 -19.63 10.13
CA SER A 266 -5.28 -18.99 9.34
C SER A 266 -4.46 -18.10 10.26
N VAL A 267 -3.48 -18.68 10.96
CA VAL A 267 -2.46 -17.89 11.67
C VAL A 267 -1.50 -17.37 10.62
N PRO A 268 -1.36 -16.05 10.44
CA PRO A 268 -0.38 -15.53 9.50
C PRO A 268 1.01 -16.03 9.87
N THR A 269 1.78 -16.43 8.87
CA THR A 269 3.18 -16.82 9.12
C THR A 269 3.90 -15.66 9.78
N ALA A 270 4.55 -15.94 10.93
CA ALA A 270 5.34 -14.97 11.65
C ALA A 270 6.42 -14.40 10.70
N LYS A 271 6.42 -13.07 10.50
CA LYS A 271 7.36 -12.36 9.63
C LYS A 271 8.13 -11.31 10.41
N VAL A 272 9.43 -11.28 10.16
CA VAL A 272 10.32 -10.19 10.60
C VAL A 272 10.73 -9.40 9.36
N VAL A 273 10.40 -8.13 9.33
CA VAL A 273 10.80 -7.22 8.25
C VAL A 273 11.88 -6.30 8.80
N ILE A 274 13.05 -6.34 8.19
CA ILE A 274 14.20 -5.52 8.57
C ILE A 274 14.44 -4.49 7.48
N ASN A 275 14.38 -3.22 7.85
CA ASN A 275 14.81 -2.14 6.96
C ASN A 275 16.29 -1.84 7.22
N ALA A 276 17.16 -2.35 6.35
CA ALA A 276 18.62 -2.21 6.50
C ALA A 276 19.10 -0.75 6.46
N ARG A 277 18.35 0.17 5.84
CA ARG A 277 18.72 1.58 5.72
C ARG A 277 18.40 2.37 6.99
N THR A 278 17.30 2.06 7.67
CA THR A 278 16.84 2.78 8.87
C THR A 278 17.15 2.03 10.16
N GLY A 279 17.56 0.75 10.08
CA GLY A 279 17.73 -0.13 11.24
C GLY A 279 16.40 -0.54 11.89
N SER A 280 15.25 -0.21 11.31
CA SER A 280 13.95 -0.52 11.87
C SER A 280 13.61 -1.99 11.69
N ILE A 281 13.11 -2.61 12.75
CA ILE A 281 12.63 -4.00 12.76
C ILE A 281 11.13 -3.97 13.05
N VAL A 282 10.34 -4.58 12.17
CA VAL A 282 8.89 -4.72 12.33
C VAL A 282 8.55 -6.20 12.44
N LEU A 283 7.86 -6.57 13.51
CA LEU A 283 7.40 -7.92 13.79
C LEU A 283 5.87 -7.94 13.65
N ASN A 284 5.33 -8.90 12.90
CA ASN A 284 3.89 -9.12 12.85
C ASN A 284 3.53 -10.17 13.89
N GLN A 285 3.02 -9.98 15.00
CA GLN A 285 2.69 -10.96 16.06
C GLN A 285 3.92 -11.54 16.79
N ALA A 286 3.66 -12.52 17.65
CA ALA A 286 4.67 -13.18 18.48
C ALA A 286 5.59 -14.06 17.62
N VAL A 287 6.68 -13.51 17.16
CA VAL A 287 7.78 -14.28 16.55
C VAL A 287 8.57 -14.91 17.68
N THR A 288 8.61 -16.24 17.73
CA THR A 288 9.42 -16.99 18.69
C THR A 288 10.70 -17.49 18.02
N LEU A 289 11.81 -17.41 18.73
CA LEU A 289 13.08 -18.01 18.30
C LEU A 289 13.24 -19.38 18.99
N GLY A 290 13.53 -20.40 18.20
CA GLY A 290 13.98 -21.68 18.73
C GLY A 290 15.38 -21.57 19.35
N SER A 291 15.82 -22.59 20.10
CA SER A 291 17.17 -22.64 20.62
C SER A 291 18.18 -22.53 19.50
N CYS A 292 19.04 -21.54 19.53
CA CYS A 292 20.08 -21.32 18.53
C CYS A 292 21.31 -20.65 19.14
N ALA A 293 22.44 -20.83 18.49
CA ALA A 293 23.69 -20.15 18.76
C ALA A 293 24.13 -19.39 17.50
N ILE A 294 24.42 -18.12 17.63
CA ILE A 294 24.87 -17.25 16.54
C ILE A 294 26.20 -16.65 16.94
N ALA A 295 27.21 -16.77 16.10
CA ALA A 295 28.50 -16.12 16.27
C ALA A 295 28.80 -15.25 15.04
N HIS A 296 29.13 -13.99 15.26
CA HIS A 296 29.54 -13.04 14.21
C HIS A 296 30.66 -12.14 14.73
N GLY A 297 31.85 -12.33 14.24
CA GLY A 297 33.04 -11.63 14.74
C GLY A 297 33.26 -11.93 16.23
N ASN A 298 33.28 -10.89 17.05
CA ASN A 298 33.45 -10.99 18.49
C ASN A 298 32.14 -11.16 19.28
N LEU A 299 30.99 -11.19 18.57
CA LEU A 299 29.68 -11.34 19.19
C LEU A 299 29.23 -12.80 19.11
N SER A 300 28.93 -13.39 20.28
CA SER A 300 28.30 -14.71 20.38
C SER A 300 27.03 -14.58 21.20
N ILE A 301 25.91 -15.03 20.63
CA ILE A 301 24.58 -15.02 21.26
C ILE A 301 24.09 -16.46 21.27
N THR A 302 23.79 -16.98 22.49
CA THR A 302 23.16 -18.28 22.66
C THR A 302 21.76 -18.10 23.24
N ILE A 303 20.76 -18.63 22.54
CA ILE A 303 19.37 -18.66 23.01
C ILE A 303 19.07 -20.09 23.45
N SER A 304 18.79 -20.28 24.74
CA SER A 304 18.37 -21.56 25.29
C SER A 304 17.09 -21.38 26.10
N SER A 305 16.21 -22.37 26.02
CA SER A 305 14.99 -22.46 26.81
C SER A 305 15.17 -23.57 27.84
N THR A 306 15.40 -23.19 29.12
CA THR A 306 15.36 -24.13 30.25
C THR A 306 14.03 -23.99 30.96
N PRO A 307 13.21 -25.04 31.05
CA PRO A 307 11.98 -24.99 31.84
C PRO A 307 12.33 -24.86 33.31
N VAL A 308 11.92 -23.77 33.94
CA VAL A 308 12.02 -23.62 35.39
C VAL A 308 10.77 -24.23 36.01
N ILE A 309 10.91 -25.40 36.64
CA ILE A 309 9.82 -26.04 37.38
C ILE A 309 9.86 -25.45 38.79
N SER A 310 8.89 -24.63 39.14
CA SER A 310 8.65 -24.22 40.52
C SER A 310 7.93 -25.35 41.24
N GLN A 311 8.64 -26.06 42.10
CA GLN A 311 8.00 -26.99 43.04
C GLN A 311 7.63 -26.21 44.32
N PRO A 312 6.34 -26.18 44.70
CA PRO A 312 5.99 -25.67 46.02
C PRO A 312 6.59 -26.56 47.11
N ASN A 313 7.11 -25.92 48.19
CA ASN A 313 7.64 -26.63 49.33
C ASN A 313 6.62 -27.64 49.89
N PRO A 314 7.03 -28.88 50.21
CA PRO A 314 6.09 -29.91 50.66
C PRO A 314 5.50 -29.70 52.05
N LEU A 315 5.74 -28.57 52.72
CA LEU A 315 5.29 -28.27 54.09
C LEU A 315 4.86 -26.79 54.26
N SER A 316 3.99 -26.28 53.43
CA SER A 316 3.28 -25.03 53.74
C SER A 316 1.79 -25.14 53.42
#